data_bd94843ebd1c64a5782a37c65913b65b
#
_entry.id   bd94843ebd1c64a5782a37c65913b65b
#
_cell.length_a   1.000
_cell.length_b   1.000
_cell.length_c   1.000
_cell.angle_alpha   90.00
_cell.angle_beta   90.00
_cell.angle_gamma   90.00
#
_symmetry.space_group_name_H-M   'P 1'
#
loop_
_entity.id
_entity.type
_entity.pdbx_description
1 polymer ?
#
loop_
_entity_poly.entity_id
_entity_poly.type
_entity_poly.pdbx_seq_one_letter_code
_entity_poly.pdbx_strand_id
1 'polypeptide(L)'
;MAARWSEKNPDLKGAALEDAMQKEPWDPSVKGLTSVPQVLAMMSDKLDWTQQLGEAFLAQPDDIQNAIQVLRARADEAGNLKSNKEQNVRRVAATPSPGYAGPPEYIVIEPVEPDYVYVPVYDPVVVYGADYWPPAYVPFFWYPRWWTVGPVIGFGAAAFVGPALWYHYNWGNRGYAAVQTNTALYSRFNRVNVTGGGQFQN
;
A
#
# COMPACT_ATOMS: atom_id res chain seq x y z
N MET A 1 -9.59 5.31 -15.99
CA MET A 1 -8.68 5.80 -17.05
C MET A 1 -7.27 5.24 -16.87
N ALA A 2 -6.62 5.44 -15.75
CA ALA A 2 -5.23 4.97 -15.52
C ALA A 2 -5.03 3.46 -15.69
N ALA A 3 -5.94 2.61 -15.20
CA ALA A 3 -5.86 1.16 -15.39
C ALA A 3 -5.83 0.77 -16.88
N ARG A 4 -6.74 1.31 -17.68
CA ARG A 4 -6.78 1.07 -19.14
C ARG A 4 -5.55 1.62 -19.88
N TRP A 5 -4.96 2.69 -19.37
CA TRP A 5 -3.71 3.20 -19.90
C TRP A 5 -2.55 2.25 -19.58
N SER A 6 -2.47 1.77 -18.35
CA SER A 6 -1.47 0.80 -17.92
C SER A 6 -1.54 -0.51 -18.71
N GLU A 7 -2.76 -1.01 -18.98
CA GLU A 7 -2.98 -2.19 -19.82
C GLU A 7 -2.49 -2.01 -21.28
N LYS A 8 -2.58 -0.78 -21.79
CA LYS A 8 -2.10 -0.46 -23.15
C LYS A 8 -0.58 -0.23 -23.22
N ASN A 9 0.08 -0.08 -22.09
CA ASN A 9 1.50 0.22 -21.97
C ASN A 9 2.23 -0.78 -21.06
N PRO A 10 2.09 -2.10 -21.26
CA PRO A 10 2.60 -3.12 -20.34
C PRO A 10 4.13 -3.17 -20.26
N ASP A 11 4.80 -2.69 -21.30
CA ASP A 11 6.26 -2.72 -21.42
C ASP A 11 6.95 -1.50 -20.81
N LEU A 12 6.19 -0.45 -20.46
CA LEU A 12 6.76 0.74 -19.83
C LEU A 12 7.16 0.44 -18.40
N LYS A 13 8.43 0.67 -18.06
CA LYS A 13 9.01 0.46 -16.72
C LYS A 13 10.06 1.52 -16.40
N GLY A 14 10.31 1.74 -15.11
CA GLY A 14 11.34 2.67 -14.65
C GLY A 14 11.20 4.06 -15.27
N ALA A 15 12.29 4.65 -15.74
CA ALA A 15 12.32 6.01 -16.27
C ALA A 15 11.36 6.23 -17.47
N ALA A 16 11.20 5.23 -18.34
CA ALA A 16 10.27 5.33 -19.48
C ALA A 16 8.80 5.41 -19.03
N LEU A 17 8.43 4.66 -17.99
CA LEU A 17 7.12 4.76 -17.36
C LEU A 17 6.92 6.13 -16.72
N GLU A 18 7.94 6.63 -16.01
CA GLU A 18 7.93 7.94 -15.37
C GLU A 18 7.70 9.06 -16.37
N ASP A 19 8.48 9.09 -17.45
CA ASP A 19 8.37 10.11 -18.50
C ASP A 19 7.00 10.07 -19.20
N ALA A 20 6.43 8.89 -19.37
CA ALA A 20 5.10 8.73 -19.95
C ALA A 20 4.00 9.21 -19.00
N MET A 21 4.07 8.87 -17.72
CA MET A 21 3.10 9.28 -16.70
C MET A 21 3.08 10.79 -16.47
N GLN A 22 4.24 11.47 -16.59
CA GLN A 22 4.28 12.92 -16.41
C GLN A 22 3.38 13.67 -17.40
N LYS A 23 3.17 13.13 -18.57
CA LYS A 23 2.34 13.72 -19.63
C LYS A 23 0.84 13.58 -19.35
N GLU A 24 0.46 12.67 -18.45
CA GLU A 24 -0.93 12.43 -18.12
C GLU A 24 -1.44 13.45 -17.09
N PRO A 25 -2.69 13.92 -17.21
CA PRO A 25 -3.28 14.92 -16.33
C PRO A 25 -3.82 14.32 -15.02
N TRP A 26 -3.22 13.24 -14.52
CA TRP A 26 -3.71 12.56 -13.33
C TRP A 26 -3.05 13.11 -12.06
N ASP A 27 -3.76 12.89 -10.95
CA ASP A 27 -3.20 13.14 -9.62
C ASP A 27 -1.92 12.32 -9.39
N PRO A 28 -0.92 12.87 -8.69
CA PRO A 28 0.33 12.16 -8.39
C PRO A 28 0.14 10.79 -7.74
N SER A 29 -0.88 10.63 -6.88
CA SER A 29 -1.18 9.34 -6.25
C SER A 29 -1.62 8.28 -7.27
N VAL A 30 -2.42 8.67 -8.25
CA VAL A 30 -2.84 7.80 -9.36
C VAL A 30 -1.65 7.45 -10.26
N LYS A 31 -0.76 8.43 -10.52
CA LYS A 31 0.48 8.18 -11.26
C LYS A 31 1.35 7.14 -10.55
N GLY A 32 1.51 7.26 -9.23
CA GLY A 32 2.25 6.29 -8.43
C GLY A 32 1.72 4.86 -8.55
N LEU A 33 0.40 4.68 -8.61
CA LEU A 33 -0.23 3.37 -8.75
C LEU A 33 0.06 2.68 -10.09
N THR A 34 0.47 3.40 -11.13
CA THR A 34 0.85 2.78 -12.41
C THR A 34 2.12 1.94 -12.31
N SER A 35 2.96 2.19 -11.29
CA SER A 35 4.13 1.37 -10.99
C SER A 35 3.75 -0.01 -10.43
N VAL A 36 2.52 -0.17 -9.95
CA VAL A 36 1.95 -1.44 -9.44
C VAL A 36 0.66 -1.79 -10.20
N PRO A 37 0.74 -2.09 -11.50
CA PRO A 37 -0.41 -2.20 -12.39
C PRO A 37 -1.44 -3.24 -11.93
N GLN A 38 -1.03 -4.31 -11.26
CA GLN A 38 -1.93 -5.31 -10.70
C GLN A 38 -2.84 -4.75 -9.59
N VAL A 39 -2.32 -3.84 -8.76
CA VAL A 39 -3.12 -3.16 -7.73
C VAL A 39 -4.10 -2.20 -8.39
N LEU A 40 -3.63 -1.42 -9.37
CA LEU A 40 -4.46 -0.49 -10.12
C LEU A 40 -5.60 -1.20 -10.88
N ALA A 41 -5.31 -2.36 -11.48
CA ALA A 41 -6.32 -3.20 -12.13
C ALA A 41 -7.36 -3.70 -11.12
N MET A 42 -6.93 -4.25 -9.98
CA MET A 42 -7.83 -4.69 -8.91
C MET A 42 -8.75 -3.55 -8.42
N MET A 43 -8.20 -2.37 -8.18
CA MET A 43 -8.98 -1.19 -7.77
C MET A 43 -10.00 -0.78 -8.83
N SER A 44 -9.64 -0.91 -10.12
CA SER A 44 -10.53 -0.63 -11.25
C SER A 44 -11.65 -1.66 -11.40
N ASP A 45 -11.32 -2.94 -11.23
CA ASP A 45 -12.28 -4.04 -11.32
C ASP A 45 -13.27 -4.06 -10.15
N LYS A 46 -12.85 -3.54 -8.99
CA LYS A 46 -13.64 -3.41 -7.77
C LYS A 46 -13.90 -1.95 -7.41
N LEU A 47 -14.37 -1.19 -8.40
CA LEU A 47 -14.49 0.26 -8.28
C LEU A 47 -15.40 0.70 -7.12
N ASP A 48 -16.55 0.03 -6.94
CA ASP A 48 -17.49 0.34 -5.86
C ASP A 48 -16.84 0.15 -4.48
N TRP A 49 -16.09 -0.95 -4.31
CA TRP A 49 -15.34 -1.21 -3.08
C TRP A 49 -14.22 -0.19 -2.90
N THR A 50 -13.51 0.16 -3.97
CA THR A 50 -12.43 1.16 -3.92
C THR A 50 -12.96 2.52 -3.49
N GLN A 51 -14.12 2.91 -4.02
CA GLN A 51 -14.81 4.14 -3.63
C GLN A 51 -15.25 4.10 -2.17
N GLN A 52 -15.92 3.04 -1.73
CA GLN A 52 -16.34 2.87 -0.34
C GLN A 52 -15.15 2.93 0.63
N LEU A 53 -14.02 2.30 0.29
CA LEU A 53 -12.81 2.37 1.10
C LEU A 53 -12.27 3.81 1.18
N GLY A 54 -12.29 4.55 0.06
CA GLY A 54 -11.88 5.95 0.02
C GLY A 54 -12.79 6.84 0.88
N GLU A 55 -14.10 6.67 0.78
CA GLU A 55 -15.09 7.37 1.61
C GLU A 55 -14.92 7.07 3.10
N ALA A 56 -14.74 5.79 3.44
CA ALA A 56 -14.48 5.36 4.81
C ALA A 56 -13.18 5.95 5.35
N PHE A 57 -12.13 5.99 4.54
CA PHE A 57 -10.85 6.59 4.93
C PHE A 57 -10.97 8.10 5.20
N LEU A 58 -11.75 8.82 4.38
CA LEU A 58 -11.99 10.25 4.60
C LEU A 58 -12.85 10.53 5.83
N ALA A 59 -13.83 9.67 6.11
CA ALA A 59 -14.74 9.85 7.23
C ALA A 59 -14.15 9.41 8.58
N GLN A 60 -13.33 8.35 8.58
CA GLN A 60 -12.85 7.66 9.79
C GLN A 60 -11.44 7.08 9.58
N PRO A 61 -10.42 7.91 9.34
CA PRO A 61 -9.07 7.45 9.01
C PRO A 61 -8.44 6.61 10.13
N ASP A 62 -8.70 6.96 11.38
CA ASP A 62 -8.18 6.23 12.53
C ASP A 62 -8.74 4.81 12.63
N ASP A 63 -10.02 4.62 12.33
CA ASP A 63 -10.64 3.29 12.35
C ASP A 63 -10.09 2.40 11.24
N ILE A 64 -9.83 2.96 10.05
CA ILE A 64 -9.17 2.23 8.97
C ILE A 64 -7.77 1.81 9.37
N GLN A 65 -6.99 2.71 9.99
CA GLN A 65 -5.65 2.39 10.48
C GLN A 65 -5.67 1.32 11.58
N ASN A 66 -6.64 1.41 12.50
CA ASN A 66 -6.83 0.40 13.54
C ASN A 66 -7.23 -0.96 12.93
N ALA A 67 -8.11 -0.98 11.93
CA ALA A 67 -8.50 -2.22 11.23
C ALA A 67 -7.28 -2.89 10.56
N ILE A 68 -6.38 -2.11 9.94
CA ILE A 68 -5.13 -2.63 9.39
C ILE A 68 -4.29 -3.31 10.48
N GLN A 69 -4.18 -2.70 11.67
CA GLN A 69 -3.42 -3.29 12.77
C GLN A 69 -4.07 -4.55 13.34
N VAL A 70 -5.39 -4.60 13.41
CA VAL A 70 -6.11 -5.82 13.80
C VAL A 70 -5.81 -6.97 12.83
N LEU A 71 -5.84 -6.72 11.52
CA LEU A 71 -5.52 -7.73 10.51
C LEU A 71 -4.06 -8.19 10.61
N ARG A 72 -3.13 -7.27 10.80
CA ARG A 72 -1.71 -7.61 10.99
C ARG A 72 -1.47 -8.44 12.24
N ALA A 73 -2.10 -8.07 13.36
CA ALA A 73 -2.01 -8.82 14.60
C ALA A 73 -2.52 -10.25 14.44
N ARG A 74 -3.63 -10.45 13.76
CA ARG A 74 -4.17 -11.79 13.49
C ARG A 74 -3.25 -12.62 12.62
N ALA A 75 -2.68 -12.04 11.57
CA ALA A 75 -1.73 -12.73 10.72
C ALA A 75 -0.45 -13.12 11.49
N ASP A 76 -0.01 -12.27 12.41
CA ASP A 76 1.16 -12.52 13.27
C ASP A 76 0.87 -13.60 14.33
N GLU A 77 -0.27 -13.54 15.02
CA GLU A 77 -0.73 -14.55 15.98
C GLU A 77 -0.87 -15.94 15.33
N ALA A 78 -1.36 -15.98 14.09
CA ALA A 78 -1.43 -17.22 13.31
C ALA A 78 -0.05 -17.69 12.80
N GLY A 79 1.02 -16.93 13.06
CA GLY A 79 2.37 -17.24 12.60
C GLY A 79 2.62 -17.03 11.11
N ASN A 80 1.70 -16.35 10.43
CA ASN A 80 1.73 -16.14 8.98
C ASN A 80 2.47 -14.86 8.57
N LEU A 81 2.63 -13.89 9.48
CA LEU A 81 3.30 -12.62 9.19
C LEU A 81 4.73 -12.63 9.74
N LYS A 82 5.70 -12.78 8.84
CA LYS A 82 7.14 -12.88 9.19
C LYS A 82 7.97 -12.04 8.24
N SER A 83 9.13 -11.60 8.75
CA SER A 83 10.18 -11.04 7.90
C SER A 83 10.73 -12.11 6.95
N ASN A 84 11.03 -11.72 5.73
CA ASN A 84 11.60 -12.55 4.68
C ASN A 84 12.48 -11.70 3.75
N LYS A 85 12.79 -12.18 2.56
CA LYS A 85 13.60 -11.45 1.59
C LYS A 85 12.86 -10.28 0.90
N GLU A 86 11.53 -10.20 1.00
CA GLU A 86 10.69 -9.17 0.41
C GLU A 86 10.29 -8.09 1.41
N GLN A 87 10.14 -8.47 2.70
CA GLN A 87 9.62 -7.56 3.73
C GLN A 87 10.32 -7.72 5.08
N ASN A 88 10.44 -6.61 5.79
CA ASN A 88 10.79 -6.56 7.20
C ASN A 88 9.53 -6.33 8.03
N VAL A 89 9.26 -7.23 8.97
CA VAL A 89 8.15 -7.10 9.93
C VAL A 89 8.75 -6.78 11.29
N ARG A 90 8.33 -5.67 11.88
CA ARG A 90 8.79 -5.24 13.21
C ARG A 90 7.64 -4.67 14.03
N ARG A 91 7.80 -4.70 15.35
CA ARG A 91 6.87 -4.07 16.28
C ARG A 91 7.42 -2.73 16.76
N VAL A 92 6.55 -1.74 16.82
CA VAL A 92 6.87 -0.38 17.26
C VAL A 92 5.87 0.02 18.33
N ALA A 93 6.36 0.49 19.47
CA ALA A 93 5.51 1.00 20.52
C ALA A 93 4.68 2.20 20.01
N ALA A 94 3.40 2.20 20.33
CA ALA A 94 2.56 3.37 20.06
C ALA A 94 2.97 4.55 20.94
N THR A 95 2.96 5.75 20.36
CA THR A 95 3.15 6.96 21.15
C THR A 95 1.83 7.30 21.85
N PRO A 96 1.78 7.28 23.20
CA PRO A 96 0.58 7.66 23.89
C PRO A 96 0.18 9.11 23.57
N SER A 97 -1.09 9.30 23.23
CA SER A 97 -1.66 10.64 23.05
C SER A 97 -3.03 10.71 23.73
N PRO A 98 -3.47 11.87 24.22
CA PRO A 98 -4.79 12.03 24.80
C PRO A 98 -5.89 11.61 23.80
N GLY A 99 -6.80 10.73 24.24
CA GLY A 99 -7.88 10.22 23.40
C GLY A 99 -7.50 9.06 22.45
N TYR A 100 -6.25 8.61 22.50
CA TYR A 100 -5.83 7.45 21.71
C TYR A 100 -6.45 6.14 22.23
N ALA A 101 -7.21 5.46 21.39
CA ALA A 101 -7.88 4.19 21.67
C ALA A 101 -7.32 3.01 20.83
N GLY A 102 -6.14 3.17 20.25
CA GLY A 102 -5.51 2.14 19.43
C GLY A 102 -4.70 1.11 20.24
N PRO A 103 -4.03 0.15 19.57
CA PRO A 103 -3.21 -0.87 20.21
C PRO A 103 -1.95 -0.25 20.85
N PRO A 104 -1.39 -0.88 21.90
CA PRO A 104 -0.16 -0.40 22.55
C PRO A 104 1.10 -0.52 21.67
N GLU A 105 1.05 -1.38 20.69
CA GLU A 105 2.12 -1.61 19.71
C GLU A 105 1.53 -1.68 18.30
N TYR A 106 2.31 -1.23 17.33
CA TYR A 106 2.00 -1.37 15.92
C TYR A 106 2.92 -2.40 15.25
N ILE A 107 2.34 -3.22 14.40
CA ILE A 107 3.09 -4.08 13.49
C ILE A 107 3.36 -3.28 12.22
N VAL A 108 4.64 -3.04 11.96
CA VAL A 108 5.11 -2.28 10.80
C VAL A 108 5.70 -3.26 9.79
N ILE A 109 5.28 -3.14 8.54
CA ILE A 109 5.78 -3.91 7.41
C ILE A 109 6.45 -2.92 6.47
N GLU A 110 7.73 -3.13 6.22
CA GLU A 110 8.55 -2.30 5.33
C GLU A 110 9.18 -3.20 4.26
N PRO A 111 9.34 -2.71 3.02
CA PRO A 111 10.10 -3.46 2.02
C PRO A 111 11.57 -3.58 2.47
N VAL A 112 12.23 -4.65 2.07
CA VAL A 112 13.68 -4.83 2.32
C VAL A 112 14.48 -3.80 1.52
N GLU A 113 14.05 -3.53 0.28
CA GLU A 113 14.62 -2.51 -0.58
C GLU A 113 13.65 -1.32 -0.69
N PRO A 114 14.02 -0.11 -0.24
CA PRO A 114 13.10 1.02 -0.11
C PRO A 114 12.55 1.54 -1.46
N ASP A 115 13.24 1.29 -2.57
CA ASP A 115 12.82 1.71 -3.91
C ASP A 115 11.85 0.73 -4.57
N TYR A 116 11.55 -0.40 -3.92
CA TYR A 116 10.69 -1.44 -4.45
C TYR A 116 9.50 -1.73 -3.56
N VAL A 117 8.38 -2.07 -4.18
CA VAL A 117 7.21 -2.65 -3.51
C VAL A 117 7.01 -4.08 -3.98
N TYR A 118 6.82 -4.95 -3.03
CA TYR A 118 6.43 -6.33 -3.25
C TYR A 118 4.97 -6.48 -2.87
N VAL A 119 4.10 -6.62 -3.86
CA VAL A 119 2.66 -6.76 -3.60
C VAL A 119 2.39 -8.16 -3.06
N PRO A 120 1.91 -8.29 -1.82
CA PRO A 120 1.61 -9.60 -1.26
C PRO A 120 0.36 -10.19 -1.92
N VAL A 121 0.38 -11.50 -2.10
CA VAL A 121 -0.75 -12.31 -2.56
C VAL A 121 -0.98 -13.41 -1.54
N TYR A 122 -2.19 -13.51 -1.02
CA TYR A 122 -2.54 -14.48 0.02
C TYR A 122 -4.04 -14.76 0.05
N ASP A 123 -4.39 -15.92 0.59
CA ASP A 123 -5.77 -16.22 0.95
C ASP A 123 -6.08 -15.66 2.35
N PRO A 124 -7.00 -14.72 2.49
CA PRO A 124 -7.33 -14.12 3.79
C PRO A 124 -7.91 -15.12 4.78
N VAL A 125 -8.61 -16.16 4.31
CA VAL A 125 -9.10 -17.23 5.17
C VAL A 125 -7.94 -18.00 5.81
N VAL A 126 -6.89 -18.23 5.05
CA VAL A 126 -5.68 -18.90 5.55
C VAL A 126 -4.87 -17.98 6.44
N VAL A 127 -4.70 -16.71 6.05
CA VAL A 127 -3.83 -15.75 6.76
C VAL A 127 -4.44 -15.28 8.07
N TYR A 128 -5.76 -14.99 8.09
CA TYR A 128 -6.44 -14.41 9.24
C TYR A 128 -7.29 -15.41 10.02
N GLY A 129 -7.51 -16.61 9.48
CA GLY A 129 -8.36 -17.66 10.03
C GLY A 129 -9.82 -17.59 9.54
N ALA A 130 -10.41 -18.76 9.31
CA ALA A 130 -11.77 -18.88 8.77
C ALA A 130 -12.85 -18.29 9.72
N ASP A 131 -12.60 -18.32 11.01
CA ASP A 131 -13.52 -17.77 12.03
C ASP A 131 -13.60 -16.25 11.98
N TYR A 132 -12.53 -15.61 11.53
CA TYR A 132 -12.46 -14.16 11.43
C TYR A 132 -12.82 -13.62 10.04
N TRP A 133 -12.44 -14.35 8.99
CA TRP A 133 -12.72 -13.97 7.61
C TRP A 133 -13.82 -14.86 7.01
N PRO A 134 -15.08 -14.41 7.02
CA PRO A 134 -16.17 -15.21 6.48
C PRO A 134 -15.99 -15.46 4.97
N PRO A 135 -16.32 -16.67 4.48
CA PRO A 135 -16.21 -17.01 3.06
C PRO A 135 -16.95 -16.04 2.10
N ALA A 136 -17.98 -15.35 2.60
CA ALA A 136 -18.72 -14.34 1.84
C ALA A 136 -17.86 -13.15 1.40
N TYR A 137 -16.71 -12.90 2.04
CA TYR A 137 -15.78 -11.81 1.69
C TYR A 137 -14.64 -12.24 0.76
N VAL A 138 -14.55 -13.52 0.41
CA VAL A 138 -13.53 -14.04 -0.52
C VAL A 138 -13.54 -13.35 -1.90
N PRO A 139 -14.68 -12.90 -2.45
CA PRO A 139 -14.72 -12.24 -3.76
C PRO A 139 -13.90 -10.96 -3.88
N PHE A 140 -13.45 -10.36 -2.78
CA PHE A 140 -12.66 -9.13 -2.81
C PHE A 140 -11.18 -9.34 -3.08
N PHE A 141 -10.69 -10.58 -3.00
CA PHE A 141 -9.31 -10.89 -3.24
C PHE A 141 -9.07 -11.26 -4.68
N TRP A 142 -8.06 -10.61 -5.25
CA TRP A 142 -7.57 -10.93 -6.58
C TRP A 142 -6.41 -11.92 -6.47
N TYR A 143 -6.60 -13.10 -7.06
CA TYR A 143 -5.54 -14.09 -7.19
C TYR A 143 -4.99 -14.02 -8.62
N PRO A 144 -3.72 -13.65 -8.81
CA PRO A 144 -3.12 -13.75 -10.12
C PRO A 144 -3.08 -15.22 -10.58
N ARG A 145 -3.25 -15.45 -11.88
CA ARG A 145 -3.29 -16.81 -12.44
C ARG A 145 -2.06 -17.67 -12.15
N TRP A 146 -0.94 -17.02 -11.82
CA TRP A 146 0.30 -17.73 -11.46
C TRP A 146 0.34 -18.17 -9.99
N TRP A 147 -0.53 -17.63 -9.13
CA TRP A 147 -0.58 -18.01 -7.74
C TRP A 147 -1.40 -19.29 -7.59
N THR A 148 -0.71 -20.43 -7.70
CA THR A 148 -1.28 -21.76 -7.43
C THR A 148 -0.61 -22.28 -6.18
N VAL A 149 -1.37 -22.43 -5.10
CA VAL A 149 -1.02 -23.10 -3.84
C VAL A 149 0.48 -23.03 -3.52
N GLY A 150 0.89 -21.87 -3.04
CA GLY A 150 2.28 -21.57 -2.67
C GLY A 150 2.39 -21.30 -1.17
N PRO A 151 3.39 -20.51 -0.74
CA PRO A 151 3.50 -20.06 0.63
C PRO A 151 2.24 -19.32 1.06
N VAL A 152 1.93 -19.32 2.35
CA VAL A 152 0.73 -18.69 2.93
C VAL A 152 0.60 -17.23 2.50
N ILE A 153 1.73 -16.52 2.43
CA ILE A 153 1.86 -15.21 1.79
C ILE A 153 2.91 -15.33 0.71
N GLY A 154 2.51 -15.19 -0.55
CA GLY A 154 3.39 -15.07 -1.70
C GLY A 154 3.59 -13.63 -2.10
N PHE A 155 4.61 -13.36 -2.89
CA PHE A 155 4.87 -12.01 -3.43
C PHE A 155 4.96 -12.06 -4.94
N GLY A 156 4.39 -11.04 -5.58
CA GLY A 156 4.59 -10.78 -7.00
C GLY A 156 6.02 -10.33 -7.31
N ALA A 157 6.28 -10.07 -8.57
CA ALA A 157 7.54 -9.45 -8.94
C ALA A 157 7.70 -8.09 -8.24
N ALA A 158 8.93 -7.76 -7.88
CA ALA A 158 9.25 -6.45 -7.34
C ALA A 158 8.84 -5.36 -8.33
N ALA A 159 8.03 -4.41 -7.88
CA ALA A 159 7.70 -3.21 -8.63
C ALA A 159 8.62 -2.09 -8.20
N PHE A 160 9.40 -1.56 -9.12
CA PHE A 160 10.19 -0.35 -8.86
C PHE A 160 9.20 0.82 -8.74
N VAL A 161 9.13 1.38 -7.57
CA VAL A 161 8.26 2.52 -7.26
C VAL A 161 9.07 3.79 -7.05
N GLY A 162 10.36 3.63 -6.70
CA GLY A 162 11.28 4.74 -6.51
C GLY A 162 10.61 5.93 -5.83
N PRO A 163 10.66 7.09 -6.48
CA PRO A 163 10.03 8.30 -5.96
C PRO A 163 8.49 8.33 -6.03
N ALA A 164 7.81 7.30 -6.53
CA ALA A 164 6.34 7.28 -6.57
C ALA A 164 5.69 7.07 -5.19
N LEU A 165 6.44 6.55 -4.24
CA LEU A 165 6.02 6.41 -2.84
C LEU A 165 6.64 7.51 -1.98
N TRP A 166 6.15 8.73 -2.10
CA TRP A 166 6.67 9.90 -1.37
C TRP A 166 6.38 9.90 0.11
N TYR A 167 5.30 9.25 0.52
CA TYR A 167 4.83 9.25 1.89
C TYR A 167 4.64 7.82 2.37
N HIS A 168 5.11 7.56 3.56
CA HIS A 168 4.75 6.38 4.33
C HIS A 168 3.95 6.78 5.56
N TYR A 169 3.09 5.90 6.01
CA TYR A 169 2.39 6.11 7.27
C TYR A 169 3.32 5.77 8.43
N ASN A 170 3.65 6.77 9.25
CA ASN A 170 4.44 6.58 10.45
C ASN A 170 3.51 6.14 11.59
N TRP A 171 3.56 4.87 11.90
CA TRP A 171 2.72 4.27 12.93
C TRP A 171 3.02 4.83 14.33
N GLY A 172 4.23 5.24 14.63
CA GLY A 172 4.62 5.77 15.94
C GLY A 172 3.92 7.07 16.29
N ASN A 173 3.76 7.99 15.34
CA ASN A 173 3.10 9.28 15.53
C ASN A 173 1.77 9.40 14.79
N ARG A 174 1.29 8.32 14.17
CA ARG A 174 0.01 8.24 13.44
C ARG A 174 -0.14 9.33 12.37
N GLY A 175 0.89 9.53 11.60
CA GLY A 175 0.90 10.56 10.56
C GLY A 175 1.64 10.12 9.32
N TYR A 176 1.41 10.84 8.24
CA TYR A 176 2.17 10.64 7.02
C TYR A 176 3.51 11.37 7.12
N ALA A 177 4.59 10.66 6.85
CA ALA A 177 5.92 11.21 6.77
C ALA A 177 6.45 11.10 5.34
N ALA A 178 7.11 12.14 4.87
CA ALA A 178 7.79 12.06 3.58
C ALA A 178 8.90 11.02 3.65
N VAL A 179 8.96 10.14 2.66
CA VAL A 179 10.08 9.23 2.49
C VAL A 179 11.29 10.07 2.09
N GLN A 180 12.36 10.01 2.86
CA GLN A 180 13.63 10.66 2.51
C GLN A 180 14.31 9.86 1.38
N THR A 181 13.72 9.91 0.20
CA THR A 181 14.31 9.40 -1.02
C THR A 181 14.90 10.55 -1.82
N ASN A 182 15.78 10.22 -2.74
CA ASN A 182 16.50 11.13 -3.61
C ASN A 182 15.63 12.33 -4.08
N THR A 183 15.86 13.50 -3.48
CA THR A 183 15.13 14.74 -3.74
C THR A 183 15.13 15.16 -5.22
N ALA A 184 16.13 14.72 -5.98
CA ALA A 184 16.23 15.00 -7.43
C ALA A 184 15.17 14.20 -8.23
N LEU A 185 14.83 13.01 -7.79
CA LEU A 185 13.74 12.23 -8.39
C LEU A 185 12.37 12.79 -7.99
N TYR A 186 12.23 13.20 -6.73
CA TYR A 186 11.00 13.85 -6.25
C TYR A 186 10.64 15.10 -7.05
N SER A 187 11.61 15.97 -7.34
CA SER A 187 11.39 17.18 -8.12
C SER A 187 11.04 16.92 -9.60
N ARG A 188 11.39 15.75 -10.13
CA ARG A 188 10.99 15.31 -11.48
C ARG A 188 9.52 14.93 -11.56
N PHE A 189 8.99 14.28 -10.52
CA PHE A 189 7.58 13.85 -10.49
C PHE A 189 6.62 14.98 -10.14
N ASN A 190 6.98 15.76 -9.16
CA ASN A 190 6.19 16.90 -8.72
C ASN A 190 6.89 18.18 -9.18
N ARG A 191 6.48 18.75 -10.28
CA ARG A 191 6.86 20.11 -10.66
C ARG A 191 6.26 21.17 -9.72
N VAL A 192 5.82 20.78 -8.56
CA VAL A 192 5.37 21.66 -7.51
C VAL A 192 6.59 21.98 -6.65
N ASN A 193 6.96 23.24 -6.57
CA ASN A 193 7.91 23.74 -5.60
C ASN A 193 7.40 23.42 -4.20
N VAL A 194 7.90 22.34 -3.61
CA VAL A 194 7.67 22.06 -2.18
C VAL A 194 8.62 22.94 -1.38
N THR A 195 8.32 24.21 -1.34
CA THR A 195 8.83 25.11 -0.31
C THR A 195 7.84 25.05 0.84
N GLY A 196 8.18 24.27 1.85
CA GLY A 196 7.44 24.22 3.12
C GLY A 196 6.61 22.96 3.26
N GLY A 197 6.80 22.27 4.40
CA GLY A 197 6.04 21.12 4.82
C GLY A 197 4.54 21.41 4.80
N GLY A 198 3.84 20.89 3.83
CA GLY A 198 2.38 20.95 3.77
C GLY A 198 1.82 19.99 4.81
N GLN A 199 1.37 20.52 5.94
CA GLN A 199 0.38 19.85 6.73
C GLN A 199 -0.90 19.82 5.90
N PHE A 200 -1.40 18.62 5.62
CA PHE A 200 -2.78 18.47 5.19
C PHE A 200 -3.64 18.95 6.36
N GLN A 201 -4.20 20.16 6.24
CA GLN A 201 -5.28 20.61 7.11
C GLN A 201 -6.56 19.92 6.66
N ASN A 202 -7.27 19.37 7.62
CA ASN A 202 -8.60 18.76 7.49
C ASN A 202 -9.62 19.73 6.85
#